data_fc5e978cdf3ce5f492d92695ebabe17c
#
_entry.id   fc5e978cdf3ce5f492d92695ebabe17c
#
_cell.length_a   1.000
_cell.length_b   1.000
_cell.length_c   1.000
_cell.angle_alpha   90.00
_cell.angle_beta   90.00
_cell.angle_gamma   90.00
#
_symmetry.space_group_name_H-M   'P 1'
#
loop_
_entity.id
_entity.type
_entity.pdbx_description
1 polymer ?
#
loop_
_entity_poly.entity_id
_entity_poly.type
_entity_poly.pdbx_seq_one_letter_code
_entity_poly.pdbx_strand_id
1 'polypeptide(L)'
;MPLDYLIVGQGLAGSVLVCLLRMRGRDIAVVDNAHRTAASVSAAGIINPITGKRLTRPFLIDTLLDAAFSAYPSLERFLGSSFFQKRTVLRLLQSAAEQKQWRERLASGEYNAYLGRKAPEQNPSIRNRFGGFEISAAGHLDIPELLRATRQWLVSEDRLITGEFDYSDLRTTDRNLTWRDLSTNIVIFCEGYQLSRNPFFNTVQLNPAKGELLVLRAPQFDEPRILQHGKWLFRTTTGEIKAGTTYSWDQLNEEPTPEARAEIESAIRQFVRFDFQVIHQSAGVRPVIKVDNRPIVGVHPD
;
A
#
# COMPACT_ATOMS: atom_id res chain seq x y z
N MET A 1 31.61 3.75 15.30
CA MET A 1 30.65 3.07 16.16
C MET A 1 29.72 2.26 15.25
N PRO A 2 29.18 1.11 15.70
CA PRO A 2 28.22 0.37 14.88
C PRO A 2 26.95 1.17 14.68
N LEU A 3 26.28 0.95 13.56
CA LEU A 3 24.91 1.44 13.31
C LEU A 3 23.94 0.83 14.33
N ASP A 4 22.89 1.56 14.71
CA ASP A 4 21.79 0.96 15.47
C ASP A 4 21.06 -0.07 14.59
N TYR A 5 20.80 0.27 13.31
CA TYR A 5 20.05 -0.59 12.38
C TYR A 5 20.60 -0.55 10.96
N LEU A 6 20.70 -1.72 10.35
CA LEU A 6 20.82 -1.87 8.90
C LEU A 6 19.47 -2.36 8.35
N ILE A 7 18.85 -1.60 7.46
CA ILE A 7 17.53 -1.89 6.90
C ILE A 7 17.69 -2.40 5.48
N VAL A 8 17.11 -3.56 5.18
CA VAL A 8 17.14 -4.18 3.85
C VAL A 8 15.80 -3.98 3.17
N GLY A 9 15.81 -3.21 2.09
CA GLY A 9 14.62 -2.84 1.31
C GLY A 9 14.02 -1.48 1.68
N GLN A 10 13.93 -0.59 0.68
CA GLN A 10 13.33 0.75 0.78
C GLN A 10 11.95 0.78 0.11
N GLY A 11 11.14 -0.29 0.26
CA GLY A 11 9.72 -0.24 -0.04
C GLY A 11 8.94 0.60 0.99
N LEU A 12 7.61 0.52 0.97
CA LEU A 12 6.75 1.28 1.89
C LEU A 12 7.14 1.05 3.36
N ALA A 13 7.27 -0.21 3.78
CA ALA A 13 7.60 -0.54 5.17
C ALA A 13 8.98 0.01 5.57
N GLY A 14 10.02 -0.23 4.76
CA GLY A 14 11.37 0.26 5.03
C GLY A 14 11.44 1.78 5.06
N SER A 15 10.79 2.48 4.12
CA SER A 15 10.78 3.95 4.09
C SER A 15 10.13 4.57 5.32
N VAL A 16 8.97 4.05 5.74
CA VAL A 16 8.29 4.50 6.96
C VAL A 16 9.16 4.23 8.19
N LEU A 17 9.75 3.03 8.27
CA LEU A 17 10.61 2.64 9.39
C LEU A 17 11.85 3.53 9.50
N VAL A 18 12.52 3.79 8.38
CA VAL A 18 13.66 4.72 8.29
C VAL A 18 13.33 6.07 8.92
N CYS A 19 12.26 6.71 8.46
CA CYS A 19 11.87 8.01 8.95
C CYS A 19 11.57 7.97 10.45
N LEU A 20 10.82 6.99 10.92
CA LEU A 20 10.45 6.85 12.33
C LEU A 20 11.67 6.59 13.24
N LEU A 21 12.65 5.81 12.80
CA LEU A 21 13.89 5.57 13.55
C LEU A 21 14.75 6.83 13.59
N ARG A 22 14.91 7.52 12.46
CA ARG A 22 15.70 8.77 12.42
C ARG A 22 15.08 9.87 13.27
N MET A 23 13.77 10.03 13.25
CA MET A 23 13.06 10.98 14.12
C MET A 23 13.28 10.67 15.62
N ARG A 24 13.66 9.43 15.97
CA ARG A 24 14.06 9.00 17.32
C ARG A 24 15.57 9.06 17.57
N GLY A 25 16.33 9.67 16.68
CA GLY A 25 17.79 9.83 16.81
C GLY A 25 18.60 8.55 16.59
N ARG A 26 18.01 7.51 15.96
CA ARG A 26 18.73 6.26 15.69
C ARG A 26 19.64 6.38 14.49
N ASP A 27 20.81 5.78 14.58
CA ASP A 27 21.77 5.71 13.49
C ASP A 27 21.44 4.51 12.58
N ILE A 28 21.18 4.78 11.30
CA ILE A 28 20.70 3.77 10.35
C ILE A 28 21.44 3.84 9.01
N ALA A 29 21.48 2.71 8.31
CA ALA A 29 21.76 2.68 6.87
C ALA A 29 20.72 1.77 6.17
N VAL A 30 20.58 1.95 4.86
CA VAL A 30 19.62 1.21 4.05
C VAL A 30 20.32 0.57 2.87
N VAL A 31 20.04 -0.70 2.61
CA VAL A 31 20.42 -1.39 1.37
C VAL A 31 19.19 -1.59 0.52
N ASP A 32 19.21 -1.14 -0.73
CA ASP A 32 18.07 -1.25 -1.64
C ASP A 32 18.51 -1.34 -3.10
N ASN A 33 17.88 -2.21 -3.87
CA ASN A 33 18.18 -2.46 -5.28
C ASN A 33 17.52 -1.49 -6.26
N ALA A 34 17.25 -0.27 -5.85
CA ALA A 34 16.54 0.76 -6.61
C ALA A 34 15.07 0.42 -6.92
N HIS A 35 14.38 -0.22 -5.99
CA HIS A 35 12.96 -0.59 -6.05
C HIS A 35 12.59 -1.57 -7.18
N ARG A 36 13.54 -2.29 -7.77
CA ARG A 36 13.30 -3.17 -8.95
C ARG A 36 12.16 -4.16 -8.76
N THR A 37 11.91 -4.60 -7.51
CA THR A 37 10.89 -5.59 -7.19
C THR A 37 9.88 -5.10 -6.17
N ALA A 38 9.85 -3.80 -5.89
CA ALA A 38 9.01 -3.25 -4.85
C ALA A 38 7.55 -3.09 -5.32
N ALA A 39 6.63 -3.92 -4.81
CA ALA A 39 5.20 -3.77 -5.03
C ALA A 39 4.67 -2.36 -4.67
N SER A 40 5.37 -1.66 -3.80
CA SER A 40 5.04 -0.30 -3.36
C SER A 40 5.03 0.71 -4.51
N VAL A 41 5.87 0.52 -5.53
CA VAL A 41 5.93 1.42 -6.71
C VAL A 41 4.63 1.38 -7.51
N SER A 42 4.00 0.21 -7.59
CA SER A 42 2.75 -0.02 -8.34
C SER A 42 1.51 0.09 -7.44
N ALA A 43 1.65 0.44 -6.16
CA ALA A 43 0.52 0.45 -5.24
C ALA A 43 -0.35 1.71 -5.42
N ALA A 44 -1.66 1.55 -5.24
CA ALA A 44 -2.61 2.65 -5.31
C ALA A 44 -2.55 3.60 -4.10
N GLY A 45 -2.04 3.14 -2.97
CA GLY A 45 -1.94 3.94 -1.74
C GLY A 45 -3.28 4.24 -1.04
N ILE A 46 -4.32 3.49 -1.33
CA ILE A 46 -5.64 3.68 -0.70
C ILE A 46 -5.63 3.10 0.71
N ILE A 47 -5.95 3.96 1.69
CA ILE A 47 -6.18 3.58 3.08
C ILE A 47 -7.69 3.48 3.28
N ASN A 48 -8.19 2.26 3.51
CA ASN A 48 -9.62 2.01 3.64
C ASN A 48 -9.90 1.07 4.83
N PRO A 49 -10.63 1.53 5.86
CA PRO A 49 -10.95 0.73 7.04
C PRO A 49 -12.02 -0.34 6.81
N ILE A 50 -12.66 -0.36 5.64
CA ILE A 50 -13.69 -1.36 5.30
C ILE A 50 -13.33 -2.02 3.98
N THR A 51 -13.08 -3.32 4.01
CA THR A 51 -12.58 -4.06 2.84
C THR A 51 -13.48 -5.23 2.46
N GLY A 52 -13.28 -5.69 1.22
CA GLY A 52 -13.93 -6.87 0.66
C GLY A 52 -15.44 -6.70 0.43
N LYS A 53 -16.03 -7.75 -0.18
CA LYS A 53 -17.48 -7.82 -0.44
C LYS A 53 -18.31 -7.94 0.82
N ARG A 54 -17.74 -8.49 1.90
CA ARG A 54 -18.42 -8.69 3.19
C ARG A 54 -18.36 -7.48 4.11
N LEU A 55 -17.83 -6.34 3.65
CA LEU A 55 -17.65 -5.13 4.45
C LEU A 55 -16.95 -5.43 5.78
N THR A 56 -15.80 -6.10 5.71
CA THR A 56 -15.06 -6.52 6.89
C THR A 56 -14.10 -5.44 7.36
N ARG A 57 -13.89 -5.36 8.67
CA ARG A 57 -12.85 -4.55 9.29
C ARG A 57 -11.52 -5.32 9.22
N PRO A 58 -10.43 -4.74 8.68
CA PRO A 58 -9.10 -5.35 8.73
C PRO A 58 -8.61 -5.56 10.18
N PHE A 59 -7.63 -6.43 10.33
CA PHE A 59 -6.96 -6.68 11.61
C PHE A 59 -6.41 -5.39 12.23
N LEU A 60 -6.69 -5.17 13.52
CA LEU A 60 -6.26 -4.00 14.31
C LEU A 60 -6.52 -2.64 13.63
N ILE A 61 -7.56 -2.54 12.81
CA ILE A 61 -7.77 -1.33 11.99
C ILE A 61 -7.85 -0.05 12.81
N ASP A 62 -8.48 -0.06 13.97
CA ASP A 62 -8.63 1.12 14.82
C ASP A 62 -7.23 1.65 15.23
N THR A 63 -6.39 0.77 15.76
CA THR A 63 -5.03 1.12 16.21
C THR A 63 -4.13 1.51 15.03
N LEU A 64 -4.18 0.74 13.94
CA LEU A 64 -3.30 0.97 12.79
C LEU A 64 -3.70 2.23 12.01
N LEU A 65 -4.98 2.56 11.94
CA LEU A 65 -5.46 3.76 11.28
C LEU A 65 -5.03 5.03 12.02
N ASP A 66 -5.23 5.05 13.33
CA ASP A 66 -4.81 6.17 14.19
C ASP A 66 -3.30 6.38 14.12
N ALA A 67 -2.52 5.29 14.18
CA ALA A 67 -1.08 5.34 14.04
C ALA A 67 -0.65 5.90 12.67
N ALA A 68 -1.27 5.44 11.58
CA ALA A 68 -0.98 5.90 10.23
C ALA A 68 -1.31 7.39 10.05
N PHE A 69 -2.49 7.81 10.51
CA PHE A 69 -2.95 9.20 10.39
C PHE A 69 -2.18 10.18 11.26
N SER A 70 -1.51 9.70 12.31
CA SER A 70 -0.56 10.47 13.11
C SER A 70 0.84 10.47 12.49
N ALA A 71 1.29 9.32 11.99
CA ALA A 71 2.64 9.16 11.47
C ALA A 71 2.86 9.91 10.15
N TYR A 72 1.99 9.73 9.13
CA TYR A 72 2.22 10.30 7.80
C TYR A 72 2.42 11.81 7.80
N PRO A 73 1.61 12.65 8.48
CA PRO A 73 1.88 14.09 8.56
C PRO A 73 3.21 14.43 9.24
N SER A 74 3.69 13.57 10.14
CA SER A 74 4.99 13.75 10.78
C SER A 74 6.14 13.41 9.83
N LEU A 75 5.98 12.37 9.01
CA LEU A 75 6.92 12.02 7.96
C LEU A 75 6.99 13.10 6.87
N GLU A 76 5.85 13.71 6.50
CA GLU A 76 5.81 14.84 5.56
C GLU A 76 6.65 16.01 6.05
N ARG A 77 6.49 16.38 7.32
CA ARG A 77 7.32 17.43 7.94
C ARG A 77 8.81 17.08 7.99
N PHE A 78 9.12 15.82 8.29
CA PHE A 78 10.51 15.33 8.36
C PHE A 78 11.19 15.33 6.99
N LEU A 79 10.48 14.91 5.94
CA LEU A 79 10.99 14.80 4.58
C LEU A 79 10.85 16.10 3.76
N GLY A 80 10.07 17.08 4.24
CA GLY A 80 9.77 18.31 3.50
C GLY A 80 8.95 18.06 2.22
N SER A 81 8.11 17.04 2.20
CA SER A 81 7.32 16.64 1.03
C SER A 81 5.90 16.26 1.43
N SER A 82 4.92 16.48 0.53
CA SER A 82 3.51 16.18 0.78
C SER A 82 3.09 14.96 -0.01
N PHE A 83 2.60 13.93 0.68
CA PHE A 83 2.19 12.65 0.08
C PHE A 83 0.98 12.00 0.75
N PHE A 84 0.42 12.60 1.80
CA PHE A 84 -0.73 12.02 2.51
C PHE A 84 -1.94 12.94 2.48
N GLN A 85 -3.12 12.38 2.20
CA GLN A 85 -4.40 13.09 2.27
C GLN A 85 -5.47 12.22 2.92
N LYS A 86 -6.23 12.81 3.88
CA LYS A 86 -7.51 12.23 4.29
C LYS A 86 -8.49 12.38 3.14
N ARG A 87 -9.11 11.29 2.72
CA ARG A 87 -10.08 11.26 1.61
C ARG A 87 -11.21 10.32 1.92
N THR A 88 -12.40 10.70 1.54
CA THR A 88 -13.58 9.83 1.64
C THR A 88 -13.55 8.78 0.54
N VAL A 89 -13.89 7.53 0.89
CA VAL A 89 -14.21 6.50 -0.10
C VAL A 89 -15.74 6.47 -0.29
N LEU A 90 -16.18 6.57 -1.53
CA LEU A 90 -17.56 6.32 -1.92
C LEU A 90 -17.70 4.87 -2.37
N ARG A 91 -18.25 4.03 -1.51
CA ARG A 91 -18.55 2.64 -1.84
C ARG A 91 -19.89 2.57 -2.54
N LEU A 92 -19.90 2.19 -3.81
CA LEU A 92 -21.09 1.88 -4.60
C LEU A 92 -21.46 0.40 -4.39
N LEU A 93 -22.73 0.14 -4.11
CA LEU A 93 -23.22 -1.21 -3.88
C LEU A 93 -23.51 -1.91 -5.21
N GLN A 94 -23.11 -3.18 -5.31
CA GLN A 94 -23.20 -3.95 -6.56
C GLN A 94 -24.49 -4.76 -6.65
N SER A 95 -25.18 -4.97 -5.53
CA SER A 95 -26.38 -5.82 -5.46
C SER A 95 -27.26 -5.48 -4.27
N ALA A 96 -28.52 -5.96 -4.32
CA ALA A 96 -29.41 -5.90 -3.18
C ALA A 96 -28.89 -6.68 -1.96
N ALA A 97 -28.10 -7.74 -2.18
CA ALA A 97 -27.45 -8.48 -1.10
C ALA A 97 -26.41 -7.63 -0.37
N GLU A 98 -25.55 -6.90 -1.10
CA GLU A 98 -24.61 -5.95 -0.48
C GLU A 98 -25.36 -4.82 0.25
N GLN A 99 -26.48 -4.34 -0.29
CA GLN A 99 -27.28 -3.32 0.35
C GLN A 99 -27.88 -3.81 1.69
N LYS A 100 -28.38 -5.06 1.73
CA LYS A 100 -28.85 -5.70 2.96
C LYS A 100 -27.71 -5.81 3.97
N GLN A 101 -26.56 -6.30 3.56
CA GLN A 101 -25.38 -6.46 4.42
C GLN A 101 -24.91 -5.11 5.00
N TRP A 102 -24.89 -4.05 4.20
CA TRP A 102 -24.56 -2.72 4.68
C TRP A 102 -25.53 -2.26 5.80
N ARG A 103 -26.84 -2.47 5.62
CA ARG A 103 -27.85 -2.14 6.66
C ARG A 103 -27.63 -2.94 7.94
N GLU A 104 -27.32 -4.23 7.83
CA GLU A 104 -27.01 -5.10 8.97
C GLU A 104 -25.77 -4.62 9.72
N ARG A 105 -24.70 -4.23 9.00
CA ARG A 105 -23.48 -3.67 9.60
C ARG A 105 -23.74 -2.33 10.30
N LEU A 106 -24.56 -1.47 9.75
CA LEU A 106 -24.98 -0.24 10.42
C LEU A 106 -25.79 -0.52 11.69
N ALA A 107 -26.70 -1.48 11.63
CA ALA A 107 -27.55 -1.84 12.76
C ALA A 107 -26.78 -2.46 13.92
N SER A 108 -25.64 -3.15 13.66
CA SER A 108 -24.80 -3.72 14.71
C SER A 108 -24.10 -2.67 15.58
N GLY A 109 -23.98 -1.43 15.11
CA GLY A 109 -23.27 -0.36 15.81
C GLY A 109 -21.74 -0.43 15.75
N GLU A 110 -21.15 -1.60 15.45
CA GLU A 110 -19.70 -1.83 15.42
C GLU A 110 -18.97 -1.04 14.33
N TYR A 111 -19.70 -0.58 13.31
CA TYR A 111 -19.17 0.10 12.13
C TYR A 111 -19.42 1.61 12.14
N ASN A 112 -20.00 2.16 13.21
CA ASN A 112 -20.42 3.56 13.28
C ASN A 112 -19.28 4.57 13.04
N ALA A 113 -18.07 4.22 13.40
CA ALA A 113 -16.89 5.06 13.17
C ALA A 113 -16.49 5.16 11.68
N TYR A 114 -16.94 4.23 10.85
CA TYR A 114 -16.47 4.09 9.47
C TYR A 114 -17.55 4.24 8.42
N LEU A 115 -18.73 3.68 8.67
CA LEU A 115 -19.82 3.64 7.68
C LEU A 115 -20.70 4.88 7.77
N GLY A 116 -20.80 5.61 6.67
CA GLY A 116 -21.76 6.69 6.50
C GLY A 116 -23.20 6.17 6.50
N ARG A 117 -24.10 6.91 7.17
CA ARG A 117 -25.52 6.59 7.29
C ARG A 117 -26.39 7.22 6.21
N LYS A 118 -25.89 8.27 5.56
CA LYS A 118 -26.63 8.98 4.51
C LYS A 118 -26.33 8.37 3.15
N ALA A 119 -27.34 8.36 2.29
CA ALA A 119 -27.11 8.14 0.86
C ALA A 119 -26.15 9.23 0.34
N PRO A 120 -25.12 8.86 -0.39
CA PRO A 120 -24.19 9.84 -0.94
C PRO A 120 -24.90 10.73 -1.96
N GLU A 121 -24.42 11.94 -2.09
CA GLU A 121 -24.84 12.86 -3.15
C GLU A 121 -24.62 12.20 -4.52
N GLN A 122 -25.63 12.31 -5.40
CA GLN A 122 -25.59 11.65 -6.69
C GLN A 122 -24.68 12.44 -7.65
N ASN A 123 -23.70 11.73 -8.21
CA ASN A 123 -22.91 12.25 -9.32
C ASN A 123 -23.50 11.70 -10.63
N PRO A 124 -23.96 12.55 -11.58
CA PRO A 124 -24.57 12.11 -12.82
C PRO A 124 -23.62 11.29 -13.72
N SER A 125 -22.31 11.46 -13.55
CA SER A 125 -21.28 10.70 -14.26
C SER A 125 -21.12 9.27 -13.74
N ILE A 126 -21.77 8.91 -12.62
CA ILE A 126 -21.65 7.63 -11.95
C ILE A 126 -22.98 6.86 -12.01
N ARG A 127 -22.92 5.60 -12.37
CA ARG A 127 -24.08 4.67 -12.28
C ARG A 127 -24.14 4.10 -10.87
N ASN A 128 -25.24 4.36 -10.18
CA ASN A 128 -25.44 3.93 -8.79
C ASN A 128 -26.81 3.26 -8.63
N ARG A 129 -26.95 2.04 -9.15
CA ARG A 129 -28.23 1.33 -9.17
C ARG A 129 -28.73 0.91 -7.79
N PHE A 130 -27.82 0.48 -6.93
CA PHE A 130 -28.15 -0.07 -5.60
C PHE A 130 -27.84 0.88 -4.45
N GLY A 131 -27.49 2.14 -4.78
CA GLY A 131 -27.05 3.09 -3.78
C GLY A 131 -25.59 2.89 -3.37
N GLY A 132 -25.21 3.50 -2.28
CA GLY A 132 -23.86 3.46 -1.76
C GLY A 132 -23.79 4.13 -0.40
N PHE A 133 -22.58 4.18 0.14
CA PHE A 133 -22.29 4.87 1.40
C PHE A 133 -20.88 5.42 1.38
N GLU A 134 -20.65 6.38 2.24
CA GLU A 134 -19.33 6.98 2.41
C GLU A 134 -18.56 6.33 3.56
N ILE A 135 -17.26 6.22 3.38
CA ILE A 135 -16.28 5.84 4.41
C ILE A 135 -15.40 7.06 4.63
N SER A 136 -15.62 7.79 5.71
CA SER A 136 -14.94 9.06 5.99
C SER A 136 -13.56 8.89 6.62
N ALA A 137 -13.36 7.82 7.40
CA ALA A 137 -12.09 7.50 8.03
C ALA A 137 -11.14 6.78 7.04
N ALA A 138 -10.94 7.36 5.87
CA ALA A 138 -10.12 6.81 4.80
C ALA A 138 -9.09 7.84 4.31
N GLY A 139 -8.16 7.44 3.46
CA GLY A 139 -7.11 8.31 2.96
C GLY A 139 -6.44 7.79 1.69
N HIS A 140 -5.56 8.61 1.19
CA HIS A 140 -4.66 8.29 0.09
C HIS A 140 -3.24 8.66 0.48
N LEU A 141 -2.33 7.73 0.28
CA LEU A 141 -0.89 7.91 0.41
C LEU A 141 -0.28 7.86 -0.99
N ASP A 142 0.34 8.94 -1.42
CA ASP A 142 1.17 8.94 -2.64
C ASP A 142 2.47 8.20 -2.34
N ILE A 143 2.43 6.87 -2.51
CA ILE A 143 3.56 6.01 -2.17
C ILE A 143 4.79 6.32 -3.03
N PRO A 144 4.68 6.51 -4.37
CA PRO A 144 5.82 6.92 -5.17
C PRO A 144 6.52 8.18 -4.64
N GLU A 145 5.76 9.19 -4.21
CA GLU A 145 6.32 10.41 -3.66
C GLU A 145 7.01 10.16 -2.29
N LEU A 146 6.40 9.39 -1.40
CA LEU A 146 7.03 8.98 -0.14
C LEU A 146 8.36 8.25 -0.38
N LEU A 147 8.38 7.27 -1.31
CA LEU A 147 9.60 6.53 -1.64
C LEU A 147 10.69 7.45 -2.21
N ARG A 148 10.30 8.35 -3.11
CA ARG A 148 11.21 9.32 -3.73
C ARG A 148 11.82 10.26 -2.69
N ALA A 149 11.00 10.87 -1.85
CA ALA A 149 11.44 11.79 -0.81
C ALA A 149 12.35 11.10 0.22
N THR A 150 11.99 9.89 0.66
CA THR A 150 12.83 9.08 1.56
C THR A 150 14.17 8.75 0.92
N ARG A 151 14.17 8.35 -0.36
CA ARG A 151 15.41 8.02 -1.08
C ARG A 151 16.33 9.24 -1.24
N GLN A 152 15.76 10.39 -1.60
CA GLN A 152 16.53 11.63 -1.69
C GLN A 152 17.15 12.01 -0.35
N TRP A 153 16.39 11.90 0.73
CA TRP A 153 16.91 12.14 2.07
C TRP A 153 18.03 11.16 2.43
N LEU A 154 17.87 9.86 2.17
CA LEU A 154 18.90 8.85 2.42
C LEU A 154 20.20 9.12 1.64
N VAL A 155 20.10 9.56 0.39
CA VAL A 155 21.26 9.94 -0.44
C VAL A 155 21.95 11.18 0.13
N SER A 156 21.20 12.21 0.53
CA SER A 156 21.77 13.45 1.07
C SER A 156 22.50 13.24 2.42
N GLU A 157 22.12 12.22 3.16
CA GLU A 157 22.71 11.87 4.45
C GLU A 157 23.80 10.77 4.33
N ASP A 158 24.13 10.33 3.11
CA ASP A 158 25.04 9.21 2.86
C ASP A 158 24.65 7.91 3.60
N ARG A 159 23.36 7.59 3.57
CA ARG A 159 22.75 6.46 4.30
C ARG A 159 22.15 5.40 3.38
N LEU A 160 22.31 5.53 2.07
CA LEU A 160 21.79 4.59 1.08
C LEU A 160 22.91 3.82 0.40
N ILE A 161 22.85 2.50 0.48
CA ILE A 161 23.68 1.59 -0.27
C ILE A 161 22.82 1.01 -1.40
N THR A 162 23.13 1.42 -2.64
CA THR A 162 22.40 0.92 -3.81
C THR A 162 22.98 -0.42 -4.24
N GLY A 163 22.16 -1.48 -4.19
CA GLY A 163 22.54 -2.83 -4.56
C GLY A 163 21.67 -3.88 -3.90
N GLU A 164 21.94 -5.13 -4.22
CA GLU A 164 21.29 -6.26 -3.56
C GLU A 164 22.02 -6.62 -2.26
N PHE A 165 21.23 -7.04 -1.28
CA PHE A 165 21.76 -7.55 -0.03
C PHE A 165 22.14 -9.02 -0.22
N ASP A 166 23.46 -9.29 -0.16
CA ASP A 166 23.96 -10.66 -0.18
C ASP A 166 23.93 -11.21 1.26
N TYR A 167 23.09 -12.17 1.49
CA TYR A 167 22.94 -12.82 2.82
C TYR A 167 24.23 -13.55 3.23
N SER A 168 25.03 -14.00 2.25
CA SER A 168 26.30 -14.68 2.52
C SER A 168 27.38 -13.75 3.08
N ASP A 169 27.22 -12.43 2.94
CA ASP A 169 28.12 -11.41 3.52
C ASP A 169 27.75 -11.10 4.99
N LEU A 170 26.59 -11.54 5.48
CA LEU A 170 26.18 -11.29 6.87
C LEU A 170 26.91 -12.24 7.82
N ARG A 171 27.56 -11.67 8.85
CA ARG A 171 28.30 -12.41 9.89
C ARG A 171 27.82 -11.96 11.25
N THR A 172 27.68 -12.91 12.16
CA THR A 172 27.49 -12.64 13.60
C THR A 172 28.83 -12.62 14.28
N THR A 173 29.08 -11.60 15.09
CA THR A 173 30.22 -11.50 15.99
C THR A 173 29.72 -11.54 17.44
N ASP A 174 30.62 -11.64 18.42
CA ASP A 174 30.27 -11.70 19.86
C ASP A 174 29.44 -10.49 20.33
N ARG A 175 29.46 -9.37 19.60
CA ARG A 175 28.83 -8.12 20.02
C ARG A 175 27.87 -7.50 19.01
N ASN A 176 28.09 -7.77 17.70
CA ASN A 176 27.41 -7.07 16.61
C ASN A 176 27.20 -8.00 15.41
N LEU A 177 26.38 -7.54 14.47
CA LEU A 177 26.29 -8.07 13.12
C LEU A 177 27.23 -7.26 12.21
N THR A 178 27.87 -7.93 11.26
CA THR A 178 28.63 -7.26 10.20
C THR A 178 28.13 -7.70 8.83
N TRP A 179 27.98 -6.74 7.95
CA TRP A 179 27.68 -6.97 6.54
C TRP A 179 28.64 -6.14 5.69
N ARG A 180 29.55 -6.81 4.97
CA ARG A 180 30.70 -6.18 4.32
C ARG A 180 31.49 -5.34 5.33
N ASP A 181 31.72 -4.06 5.02
CA ASP A 181 32.47 -3.13 5.89
C ASP A 181 31.59 -2.45 6.96
N LEU A 182 30.31 -2.76 7.00
CA LEU A 182 29.36 -2.17 7.96
C LEU A 182 29.23 -3.04 9.20
N SER A 183 29.21 -2.39 10.36
CA SER A 183 28.84 -3.01 11.63
C SER A 183 27.52 -2.44 12.12
N THR A 184 26.61 -3.28 12.59
CA THR A 184 25.30 -2.90 13.07
C THR A 184 24.85 -3.74 14.26
N ASN A 185 24.00 -3.18 15.12
CA ASN A 185 23.43 -3.94 16.21
C ASN A 185 22.29 -4.86 15.73
N ILE A 186 21.52 -4.40 14.76
CA ILE A 186 20.32 -5.11 14.26
C ILE A 186 20.21 -4.97 12.75
N VAL A 187 19.86 -6.05 12.07
CA VAL A 187 19.44 -6.04 10.65
C VAL A 187 17.93 -6.20 10.59
N ILE A 188 17.23 -5.33 9.84
CA ILE A 188 15.78 -5.38 9.68
C ILE A 188 15.46 -5.61 8.21
N PHE A 189 14.83 -6.74 7.92
CA PHE A 189 14.45 -7.13 6.56
C PHE A 189 13.06 -6.60 6.21
N CYS A 190 12.98 -5.69 5.23
CA CYS A 190 11.77 -5.07 4.69
C CYS A 190 11.57 -5.45 3.20
N GLU A 191 11.77 -6.71 2.85
CA GLU A 191 12.02 -7.22 1.50
C GLU A 191 10.74 -7.51 0.68
N GLY A 192 9.57 -7.27 1.27
CA GLY A 192 8.31 -7.56 0.60
C GLY A 192 8.19 -9.05 0.24
N TYR A 193 7.80 -9.37 -1.00
CA TYR A 193 7.64 -10.76 -1.43
C TYR A 193 8.97 -11.48 -1.66
N GLN A 194 10.10 -10.76 -1.75
CA GLN A 194 11.44 -11.33 -1.83
C GLN A 194 11.86 -12.02 -0.51
N LEU A 195 11.13 -11.79 0.59
CA LEU A 195 11.32 -12.53 1.84
C LEU A 195 11.35 -14.05 1.65
N SER A 196 10.69 -14.58 0.63
CA SER A 196 10.75 -16.01 0.27
C SER A 196 12.16 -16.52 -0.08
N ARG A 197 13.09 -15.62 -0.41
CA ARG A 197 14.50 -15.93 -0.71
C ARG A 197 15.42 -15.74 0.49
N ASN A 198 14.90 -15.15 1.57
CA ASN A 198 15.69 -14.87 2.76
C ASN A 198 15.95 -16.17 3.55
N PRO A 199 17.21 -16.60 3.74
CA PRO A 199 17.51 -17.87 4.41
C PRO A 199 17.18 -17.86 5.90
N PHE A 200 17.13 -16.68 6.54
CA PHE A 200 16.80 -16.54 7.96
C PHE A 200 15.29 -16.66 8.23
N PHE A 201 14.44 -16.34 7.25
CA PHE A 201 12.98 -16.31 7.40
C PHE A 201 12.24 -17.19 6.39
N ASN A 202 12.91 -18.25 5.88
CA ASN A 202 12.34 -19.18 4.89
C ASN A 202 11.17 -20.00 5.43
N THR A 203 10.97 -20.05 6.74
CA THR A 203 9.82 -20.68 7.41
C THR A 203 8.53 -19.86 7.28
N VAL A 204 8.62 -18.57 6.93
CA VAL A 204 7.47 -17.70 6.72
C VAL A 204 6.80 -18.05 5.39
N GLN A 205 5.60 -18.61 5.47
CA GLN A 205 4.85 -19.01 4.28
C GLN A 205 4.13 -17.82 3.65
N LEU A 206 4.63 -17.35 2.51
CA LEU A 206 3.96 -16.38 1.66
C LEU A 206 3.04 -17.09 0.64
N ASN A 207 1.95 -16.40 0.27
CA ASN A 207 1.12 -16.68 -0.89
C ASN A 207 1.06 -15.38 -1.72
N PRO A 208 2.15 -15.02 -2.41
CA PRO A 208 2.24 -13.77 -3.14
C PRO A 208 1.12 -13.64 -4.18
N ALA A 209 0.64 -12.44 -4.37
CA ALA A 209 -0.41 -12.17 -5.35
C ALA A 209 -0.04 -10.97 -6.23
N LYS A 210 0.02 -11.19 -7.53
CA LYS A 210 0.19 -10.12 -8.51
C LYS A 210 -1.07 -9.27 -8.56
N GLY A 211 -0.88 -7.96 -8.64
CA GLY A 211 -1.95 -6.99 -8.86
C GLY A 211 -1.54 -5.96 -9.87
N GLU A 212 -2.48 -5.63 -10.75
CA GLU A 212 -2.26 -4.66 -11.81
C GLU A 212 -3.22 -3.49 -11.68
N LEU A 213 -2.77 -2.31 -12.06
CA LEU A 213 -3.55 -1.09 -12.10
C LEU A 213 -3.36 -0.35 -13.42
N LEU A 214 -4.31 0.49 -13.73
CA LEU A 214 -4.31 1.36 -14.91
C LEU A 214 -4.22 2.82 -14.51
N VAL A 215 -3.52 3.61 -15.32
CA VAL A 215 -3.62 5.07 -15.33
C VAL A 215 -4.47 5.47 -16.53
N LEU A 216 -5.45 6.31 -16.27
CA LEU A 216 -6.48 6.68 -17.26
C LEU A 216 -6.40 8.19 -17.57
N ARG A 217 -6.74 8.52 -18.81
CA ARG A 217 -7.13 9.86 -19.21
C ARG A 217 -8.65 9.91 -19.33
N ALA A 218 -9.30 10.72 -18.50
CA ALA A 218 -10.75 10.92 -18.48
C ALA A 218 -11.05 12.37 -18.04
N PRO A 219 -11.09 13.33 -18.98
CA PRO A 219 -11.31 14.74 -18.65
C PRO A 219 -12.63 15.02 -17.91
N GLN A 220 -13.66 14.21 -18.17
CA GLN A 220 -14.99 14.36 -17.55
C GLN A 220 -15.06 13.79 -16.12
N PHE A 221 -14.00 13.15 -15.63
CA PHE A 221 -13.98 12.61 -14.27
C PHE A 221 -13.72 13.73 -13.26
N ASP A 222 -14.74 14.13 -12.51
CA ASP A 222 -14.69 15.19 -11.51
C ASP A 222 -15.08 14.73 -10.10
N GLU A 223 -15.05 13.44 -9.82
CA GLU A 223 -15.38 12.89 -8.50
C GLU A 223 -14.18 13.04 -7.54
N PRO A 224 -14.31 13.81 -6.45
CA PRO A 224 -13.19 14.05 -5.53
C PRO A 224 -12.93 12.87 -4.58
N ARG A 225 -13.92 12.01 -4.37
CA ARG A 225 -13.81 10.83 -3.50
C ARG A 225 -13.12 9.69 -4.25
N ILE A 226 -12.66 8.70 -3.50
CA ILE A 226 -12.20 7.42 -4.06
C ILE A 226 -13.45 6.56 -4.33
N LEU A 227 -13.77 6.31 -5.59
CA LEU A 227 -14.86 5.42 -5.95
C LEU A 227 -14.45 3.96 -5.75
N GLN A 228 -15.37 3.15 -5.21
CA GLN A 228 -15.19 1.71 -5.09
C GLN A 228 -16.44 0.95 -5.51
N HIS A 229 -16.33 0.14 -6.58
CA HIS A 229 -17.36 -0.74 -7.10
C HIS A 229 -16.72 -2.05 -7.60
N GLY A 230 -16.34 -2.93 -6.65
CA GLY A 230 -15.48 -4.08 -6.97
C GLY A 230 -14.03 -3.67 -7.26
N LYS A 231 -13.84 -2.82 -8.23
CA LYS A 231 -12.59 -2.08 -8.47
C LYS A 231 -12.70 -0.67 -7.88
N TRP A 232 -11.57 0.03 -7.78
CA TRP A 232 -11.52 1.43 -7.36
C TRP A 232 -11.12 2.33 -8.54
N LEU A 233 -11.54 3.58 -8.46
CA LEU A 233 -11.24 4.64 -9.43
C LEU A 233 -11.12 5.97 -8.66
N PHE A 234 -10.02 6.69 -8.85
CA PHE A 234 -9.84 8.00 -8.22
C PHE A 234 -8.79 8.84 -8.93
N ARG A 235 -8.86 10.16 -8.72
CA ARG A 235 -7.81 11.09 -9.14
C ARG A 235 -6.77 11.25 -8.04
N THR A 236 -5.50 11.11 -8.37
CA THR A 236 -4.38 11.35 -7.44
C THR A 236 -4.18 12.84 -7.20
N THR A 237 -3.31 13.19 -6.25
CA THR A 237 -2.89 14.58 -5.99
C THR A 237 -2.16 15.21 -7.18
N THR A 238 -1.45 14.42 -7.96
CA THR A 238 -0.76 14.84 -9.18
C THR A 238 -1.69 14.97 -10.40
N GLY A 239 -2.98 14.65 -10.24
CA GLY A 239 -3.98 14.76 -11.29
C GLY A 239 -4.17 13.51 -12.13
N GLU A 240 -3.36 12.47 -11.96
CA GLU A 240 -3.56 11.19 -12.63
C GLU A 240 -4.85 10.51 -12.16
N ILE A 241 -5.52 9.79 -13.04
CA ILE A 241 -6.65 8.95 -12.66
C ILE A 241 -6.18 7.51 -12.62
N LYS A 242 -6.23 6.89 -11.45
CA LYS A 242 -5.86 5.48 -11.26
C LYS A 242 -7.08 4.60 -11.09
N ALA A 243 -7.02 3.40 -11.68
CA ALA A 243 -8.07 2.37 -11.61
C ALA A 243 -7.48 0.99 -11.33
N GLY A 244 -8.15 0.19 -10.55
CA GLY A 244 -7.70 -1.17 -10.25
C GLY A 244 -8.45 -1.84 -9.10
N THR A 245 -8.01 -2.96 -8.69
CA THR A 245 -6.83 -3.72 -9.09
C THR A 245 -7.23 -5.18 -9.37
N THR A 246 -6.36 -5.92 -10.04
CA THR A 246 -6.53 -7.38 -10.22
C THR A 246 -5.89 -8.17 -9.09
N TYR A 247 -6.17 -9.46 -9.05
CA TYR A 247 -5.50 -10.47 -8.24
C TYR A 247 -5.21 -11.69 -9.11
N SER A 248 -3.93 -12.08 -9.22
CA SER A 248 -3.47 -13.30 -9.87
C SER A 248 -2.40 -13.97 -9.02
N TRP A 249 -2.41 -15.30 -9.01
CA TRP A 249 -1.44 -16.13 -8.29
C TRP A 249 -0.52 -16.92 -9.22
N ASP A 250 -0.79 -16.88 -10.54
CA ASP A 250 -0.14 -17.75 -11.52
C ASP A 250 1.14 -17.16 -12.12
N GLN A 251 1.20 -15.83 -12.28
CA GLN A 251 2.33 -15.12 -12.89
C GLN A 251 2.86 -14.05 -11.92
N LEU A 252 3.79 -14.45 -11.07
CA LEU A 252 4.37 -13.59 -10.04
C LEU A 252 5.56 -12.79 -10.58
N ASN A 253 5.26 -11.87 -11.51
CA ASN A 253 6.21 -10.92 -12.07
C ASN A 253 5.61 -9.51 -12.11
N GLU A 254 6.39 -8.51 -12.47
CA GLU A 254 6.00 -7.11 -12.57
C GLU A 254 5.56 -6.70 -13.99
N GLU A 255 5.34 -7.66 -14.90
CA GLU A 255 4.93 -7.41 -16.28
C GLU A 255 3.41 -7.27 -16.39
N PRO A 256 2.88 -6.14 -16.91
CA PRO A 256 1.46 -5.97 -17.16
C PRO A 256 0.91 -6.94 -18.21
N THR A 257 -0.38 -7.33 -18.05
CA THR A 257 -1.04 -8.27 -18.95
C THR A 257 -2.28 -7.67 -19.64
N PRO A 258 -2.56 -8.05 -20.90
CA PRO A 258 -3.78 -7.61 -21.62
C PRO A 258 -5.06 -8.05 -20.90
N GLU A 259 -5.06 -9.22 -20.28
CA GLU A 259 -6.21 -9.80 -19.57
C GLU A 259 -6.59 -8.95 -18.35
N ALA A 260 -5.58 -8.55 -17.55
CA ALA A 260 -5.79 -7.67 -16.40
C ALA A 260 -6.29 -6.29 -16.84
N ARG A 261 -5.79 -5.76 -17.94
CA ARG A 261 -6.29 -4.53 -18.52
C ARG A 261 -7.76 -4.64 -18.89
N ALA A 262 -8.14 -5.67 -19.63
CA ALA A 262 -9.52 -5.91 -20.05
C ALA A 262 -10.46 -6.08 -18.85
N GLU A 263 -10.02 -6.80 -17.80
CA GLU A 263 -10.76 -6.98 -16.55
C GLU A 263 -11.06 -5.64 -15.88
N ILE A 264 -10.03 -4.78 -15.71
CA ILE A 264 -10.19 -3.48 -15.05
C ILE A 264 -11.08 -2.55 -15.89
N GLU A 265 -10.82 -2.44 -17.20
CA GLU A 265 -11.63 -1.60 -18.11
C GLU A 265 -13.11 -2.01 -18.08
N SER A 266 -13.38 -3.32 -18.18
CA SER A 266 -14.76 -3.85 -18.13
C SER A 266 -15.44 -3.51 -16.82
N ALA A 267 -14.74 -3.65 -15.68
CA ALA A 267 -15.30 -3.33 -14.36
C ALA A 267 -15.58 -1.83 -14.21
N ILE A 268 -14.68 -0.95 -14.65
CA ILE A 268 -14.88 0.50 -14.58
C ILE A 268 -16.08 0.94 -15.42
N ARG A 269 -16.24 0.43 -16.65
CA ARG A 269 -17.37 0.74 -17.52
C ARG A 269 -18.75 0.38 -16.92
N GLN A 270 -18.81 -0.51 -15.92
CA GLN A 270 -20.06 -0.85 -15.25
C GLN A 270 -20.63 0.32 -14.42
N PHE A 271 -19.78 1.18 -13.87
CA PHE A 271 -20.25 2.23 -12.95
C PHE A 271 -19.94 3.66 -13.39
N VAL A 272 -19.20 3.88 -14.50
CA VAL A 272 -19.01 5.22 -15.08
C VAL A 272 -19.87 5.45 -16.32
N ARG A 273 -20.16 6.73 -16.62
CA ARG A 273 -20.94 7.17 -17.79
C ARG A 273 -20.14 8.04 -18.75
N PHE A 274 -18.83 8.07 -18.58
CA PHE A 274 -17.91 8.82 -19.46
C PHE A 274 -16.92 7.87 -20.11
N ASP A 275 -16.34 8.34 -21.22
CA ASP A 275 -15.27 7.63 -21.90
C ASP A 275 -13.92 7.92 -21.25
N PHE A 276 -13.04 6.93 -21.33
CA PHE A 276 -11.66 7.03 -20.83
C PHE A 276 -10.70 6.30 -21.76
N GLN A 277 -9.45 6.72 -21.72
CA GLN A 277 -8.33 6.09 -22.43
C GLN A 277 -7.31 5.58 -21.41
N VAL A 278 -6.85 4.34 -21.57
CA VAL A 278 -5.72 3.82 -20.80
C VAL A 278 -4.43 4.41 -21.36
N ILE A 279 -3.66 5.10 -20.51
CA ILE A 279 -2.39 5.72 -20.90
C ILE A 279 -1.17 4.99 -20.31
N HIS A 280 -1.36 4.23 -19.21
CA HIS A 280 -0.30 3.42 -18.62
C HIS A 280 -0.90 2.25 -17.83
N GLN A 281 -0.13 1.17 -17.71
CA GLN A 281 -0.45 0.00 -16.90
C GLN A 281 0.77 -0.42 -16.11
N SER A 282 0.59 -0.79 -14.86
CA SER A 282 1.66 -1.28 -14.01
C SER A 282 1.22 -2.52 -13.22
N ALA A 283 2.20 -3.33 -12.84
CA ALA A 283 2.01 -4.55 -12.07
C ALA A 283 2.95 -4.56 -10.86
N GLY A 284 2.59 -5.31 -9.83
CA GLY A 284 3.43 -5.56 -8.66
C GLY A 284 2.98 -6.76 -7.86
N VAL A 285 3.89 -7.42 -7.17
CA VAL A 285 3.64 -8.66 -6.43
C VAL A 285 3.53 -8.35 -4.94
N ARG A 286 2.34 -8.58 -4.37
CA ARG A 286 2.06 -8.35 -2.95
C ARG A 286 2.60 -9.48 -2.09
N PRO A 287 3.26 -9.18 -0.94
CA PRO A 287 3.70 -10.17 0.03
C PRO A 287 2.54 -10.62 0.93
N VAL A 288 1.64 -11.43 0.39
CA VAL A 288 0.49 -11.91 1.16
C VAL A 288 0.91 -13.08 2.03
N ILE A 289 0.57 -13.04 3.33
CA ILE A 289 0.80 -14.15 4.25
C ILE A 289 -0.26 -15.22 4.02
N LYS A 290 0.17 -16.48 3.92
CA LYS A 290 -0.70 -17.62 3.54
C LYS A 290 -1.79 -17.91 4.57
N VAL A 291 -1.48 -17.76 5.85
CA VAL A 291 -2.36 -18.24 6.94
C VAL A 291 -3.56 -17.31 7.15
N ASP A 292 -3.33 -16.00 7.28
CA ASP A 292 -4.37 -15.07 7.74
C ASP A 292 -4.33 -13.69 7.08
N ASN A 293 -3.45 -13.48 6.11
CA ASN A 293 -3.22 -12.21 5.41
C ASN A 293 -2.79 -11.03 6.33
N ARG A 294 -2.30 -11.31 7.55
CA ARG A 294 -1.87 -10.29 8.49
C ARG A 294 -0.41 -9.92 8.26
N PRO A 295 0.00 -8.68 8.57
CA PRO A 295 1.42 -8.34 8.54
C PRO A 295 2.19 -9.16 9.59
N ILE A 296 3.42 -9.54 9.27
CA ILE A 296 4.34 -10.18 10.21
C ILE A 296 5.36 -9.16 10.67
N VAL A 297 5.54 -9.08 11.98
CA VAL A 297 6.64 -8.42 12.65
C VAL A 297 7.19 -9.40 13.68
N GLY A 298 8.47 -9.71 13.61
CA GLY A 298 9.10 -10.70 14.50
C GLY A 298 10.61 -10.59 14.50
N VAL A 299 11.24 -11.38 15.36
CA VAL A 299 12.68 -11.47 15.49
C VAL A 299 13.09 -12.91 15.20
N HIS A 300 14.25 -13.09 14.56
CA HIS A 300 14.86 -14.40 14.38
C HIS A 300 15.19 -14.97 15.77
N PRO A 301 14.94 -16.24 16.03
CA PRO A 301 15.14 -16.82 17.37
C PRO A 301 16.60 -16.92 17.77
N ASP A 302 17.55 -16.97 16.83
CA ASP A 302 18.99 -17.15 17.09
C ASP A 302 19.76 -15.84 17.03
#